data_827c202147a0c6b2b49cd20b1edc70ec
#
_entry.id   827c202147a0c6b2b49cd20b1edc70ec
#
_cell.length_a   1.000
_cell.length_b   1.000
_cell.length_c   1.000
_cell.angle_alpha   90.00
_cell.angle_beta   90.00
_cell.angle_gamma   90.00
#
_symmetry.space_group_name_H-M   'P 1'
#
loop_
_entity.id
_entity.type
_entity.pdbx_description
1 polymer ?
#
loop_
_entity_poly.entity_id
_entity_poly.type
_entity_poly.pdbx_seq_one_letter_code
_entity_poly.pdbx_strand_id
1 'polypeptide(L)'
;MVLGLLLAFAGGHVIAWVYMWTHTGLSYSRSFVNSLIILPTVVALVMMVLSNNLVTAFGLMAVFAIVRFRNILRDTLDTTYVLCVIVIGMAAGTLKFATAIAGCLLISAILVYLWYTSFGTRHRYDTIINLHWSRPLADLADLRGLLHRHTRKAICASQRSHEGYEGTDLSYRLLMRDPDRLEDLLAELRGLQGVSRVTGLKAEEESEI
;
A
#
# COMPACT_ATOMS: atom_id res chain seq x y z
N MET A 1 11.88 32.32 -14.63
CA MET A 1 11.56 31.99 -13.23
C MET A 1 10.11 31.53 -13.05
N VAL A 2 9.11 32.36 -13.33
CA VAL A 2 7.69 32.01 -13.15
C VAL A 2 7.30 30.73 -13.89
N LEU A 3 7.71 30.57 -15.13
CA LEU A 3 7.42 29.37 -15.92
C LEU A 3 7.97 28.08 -15.31
N GLY A 4 9.16 28.12 -14.70
CA GLY A 4 9.73 26.95 -14.02
C GLY A 4 8.95 26.58 -12.76
N LEU A 5 8.49 27.56 -11.98
CA LEU A 5 7.65 27.31 -10.80
C LEU A 5 6.28 26.77 -11.19
N LEU A 6 5.67 27.32 -12.25
CA LEU A 6 4.40 26.80 -12.78
C LEU A 6 4.54 25.36 -13.29
N LEU A 7 5.65 25.05 -13.97
CA LEU A 7 5.93 23.70 -14.44
C LEU A 7 6.13 22.72 -13.29
N ALA A 8 6.88 23.11 -12.25
CA ALA A 8 7.06 22.30 -11.06
C ALA A 8 5.71 22.03 -10.35
N PHE A 9 4.89 23.06 -10.23
CA PHE A 9 3.54 22.95 -9.65
C PHE A 9 2.65 22.02 -10.49
N ALA A 10 2.63 22.16 -11.82
CA ALA A 10 1.88 21.29 -12.71
C ALA A 10 2.36 19.84 -12.63
N GLY A 11 3.68 19.62 -12.62
CA GLY A 11 4.26 18.28 -12.45
C GLY A 11 3.89 17.64 -11.12
N GLY A 12 3.89 18.41 -10.03
CA GLY A 12 3.41 17.97 -8.73
C GLY A 12 1.94 17.53 -8.76
N HIS A 13 1.08 18.26 -9.45
CA HIS A 13 -0.32 17.88 -9.64
C HIS A 13 -0.49 16.58 -10.41
N VAL A 14 0.26 16.40 -11.50
CA VAL A 14 0.20 15.15 -12.29
C VAL A 14 0.60 13.96 -11.42
N ILE A 15 1.71 14.05 -10.70
CA ILE A 15 2.17 12.97 -9.81
C ILE A 15 1.17 12.74 -8.67
N ALA A 16 0.60 13.78 -8.08
CA ALA A 16 -0.42 13.65 -7.04
C ALA A 16 -1.69 12.96 -7.56
N TRP A 17 -2.11 13.24 -8.79
CA TRP A 17 -3.22 12.53 -9.44
C TRP A 17 -2.92 11.06 -9.67
N VAL A 18 -1.72 10.75 -10.19
CA VAL A 18 -1.28 9.37 -10.37
C VAL A 18 -1.28 8.64 -9.02
N TYR A 19 -0.75 9.28 -7.96
CA TYR A 19 -0.78 8.72 -6.62
C TYR A 19 -2.19 8.38 -6.14
N MET A 20 -3.14 9.34 -6.23
CA MET A 20 -4.52 9.10 -5.83
C MET A 20 -5.19 7.97 -6.63
N TRP A 21 -4.76 7.76 -7.88
CA TRP A 21 -5.32 6.73 -8.75
C TRP A 21 -4.72 5.34 -8.51
N THR A 22 -3.45 5.29 -8.18
CA THR A 22 -2.69 4.04 -8.00
C THR A 22 -2.65 3.58 -6.55
N HIS A 23 -3.07 4.42 -5.61
CA HIS A 23 -3.08 4.07 -4.18
C HIS A 23 -4.12 2.99 -3.91
N THR A 24 -3.68 1.86 -3.34
CA THR A 24 -4.53 0.68 -3.07
C THR A 24 -5.03 0.59 -1.64
N GLY A 25 -4.69 1.55 -0.77
CA GLY A 25 -5.16 1.61 0.63
C GLY A 25 -6.57 2.18 0.76
N LEU A 26 -7.25 1.90 1.88
CA LEU A 26 -8.59 2.39 2.19
C LEU A 26 -8.67 3.92 2.25
N SER A 27 -7.60 4.60 2.65
CA SER A 27 -7.52 6.05 2.64
C SER A 27 -6.09 6.54 2.47
N TYR A 28 -5.92 7.60 1.72
CA TYR A 28 -4.65 8.33 1.63
C TYR A 28 -4.69 9.61 2.47
N SER A 29 -3.55 10.00 3.02
CA SER A 29 -3.46 11.23 3.81
C SER A 29 -3.56 12.47 2.92
N ARG A 30 -4.57 13.32 3.19
CA ARG A 30 -4.73 14.61 2.51
C ARG A 30 -3.46 15.48 2.61
N SER A 31 -2.79 15.43 3.76
CA SER A 31 -1.52 16.14 3.97
C SER A 31 -0.42 15.65 3.04
N PHE A 32 -0.34 14.36 2.80
CA PHE A 32 0.65 13.76 1.91
C PHE A 32 0.44 14.19 0.45
N VAL A 33 -0.80 14.13 -0.05
CA VAL A 33 -1.15 14.60 -1.39
C VAL A 33 -0.80 16.06 -1.59
N ASN A 34 -1.14 16.92 -0.62
CA ASN A 34 -0.79 18.33 -0.65
C ASN A 34 0.74 18.54 -0.66
N SER A 35 1.48 17.72 0.08
CA SER A 35 2.95 17.78 0.09
C SER A 35 3.54 17.42 -1.27
N LEU A 36 3.00 16.44 -2.00
CA LEU A 36 3.43 16.08 -3.35
C LEU A 36 3.26 17.24 -4.35
N ILE A 37 2.28 18.10 -4.15
CA ILE A 37 2.04 19.27 -5.00
C ILE A 37 2.98 20.42 -4.66
N ILE A 38 3.19 20.69 -3.36
CA ILE A 38 3.97 21.84 -2.88
C ILE A 38 5.47 21.59 -3.02
N LEU A 39 5.92 20.37 -2.72
CA LEU A 39 7.33 20.02 -2.63
C LEU A 39 8.13 20.34 -3.91
N PRO A 40 7.69 19.97 -5.13
CA PRO A 40 8.46 20.28 -6.34
C PRO A 40 8.56 21.78 -6.59
N THR A 41 7.55 22.57 -6.21
CA THR A 41 7.58 24.03 -6.33
C THR A 41 8.61 24.65 -5.40
N VAL A 42 8.68 24.17 -4.15
CA VAL A 42 9.70 24.60 -3.18
C VAL A 42 11.10 24.22 -3.66
N VAL A 43 11.29 22.99 -4.13
CA VAL A 43 12.57 22.53 -4.68
C VAL A 43 13.00 23.35 -5.89
N ALA A 44 12.07 23.66 -6.81
CA ALA A 44 12.38 24.52 -7.96
C ALA A 44 12.79 25.91 -7.55
N LEU A 45 12.10 26.51 -6.57
CA LEU A 45 12.44 27.83 -6.02
C LEU A 45 13.85 27.82 -5.42
N VAL A 46 14.16 26.80 -4.64
CA VAL A 46 15.49 26.66 -4.02
C VAL A 46 16.58 26.52 -5.09
N MET A 47 16.35 25.69 -6.11
CA MET A 47 17.32 25.53 -7.21
C MET A 47 17.57 26.83 -7.96
N MET A 48 16.53 27.67 -8.13
CA MET A 48 16.67 28.99 -8.74
C MET A 48 17.45 29.97 -7.87
N VAL A 49 17.26 29.94 -6.55
CA VAL A 49 17.99 30.78 -5.60
C VAL A 49 19.46 30.41 -5.54
N LEU A 50 19.76 29.10 -5.62
CA LEU A 50 21.13 28.58 -5.58
C LEU A 50 21.92 28.78 -6.88
N SER A 51 21.33 29.41 -7.89
CA SER A 51 21.99 29.79 -9.17
C SER A 51 22.73 28.64 -9.87
N ASN A 52 22.16 27.44 -9.85
CA ASN A 52 22.74 26.22 -10.47
C ASN A 52 24.11 25.77 -9.92
N ASN A 53 24.52 26.22 -8.74
CA ASN A 53 25.76 25.80 -8.13
C ASN A 53 25.62 24.38 -7.55
N LEU A 54 26.34 23.41 -8.13
CA LEU A 54 26.34 22.01 -7.73
C LEU A 54 26.72 21.81 -6.25
N VAL A 55 27.67 22.58 -5.74
CA VAL A 55 28.13 22.49 -4.34
C VAL A 55 26.99 22.85 -3.38
N THR A 56 26.24 23.89 -3.72
CA THR A 56 25.09 24.33 -2.91
C THR A 56 23.91 23.34 -3.03
N ALA A 57 23.73 22.69 -4.18
CA ALA A 57 22.74 21.63 -4.35
C ALA A 57 23.05 20.41 -3.46
N PHE A 58 24.32 20.00 -3.35
CA PHE A 58 24.74 18.94 -2.42
C PHE A 58 24.53 19.34 -0.95
N GLY A 59 24.83 20.58 -0.60
CA GLY A 59 24.56 21.13 0.74
C GLY A 59 23.08 21.08 1.09
N LEU A 60 22.19 21.39 0.14
CA LEU A 60 20.76 21.32 0.34
C LEU A 60 20.27 19.86 0.48
N MET A 61 20.79 18.94 -0.33
CA MET A 61 20.49 17.50 -0.17
C MET A 61 20.90 17.01 1.22
N ALA A 62 22.03 17.47 1.77
CA ALA A 62 22.43 17.15 3.12
C ALA A 62 21.44 17.70 4.16
N VAL A 63 20.91 18.93 3.97
CA VAL A 63 19.86 19.49 4.84
C VAL A 63 18.58 18.67 4.75
N PHE A 64 18.13 18.26 3.57
CA PHE A 64 16.96 17.37 3.41
C PHE A 64 17.17 16.00 4.05
N ALA A 65 18.38 15.46 4.00
CA ALA A 65 18.70 14.20 4.66
C ALA A 65 18.64 14.29 6.20
N ILE A 66 18.93 15.49 6.76
CA ILE A 66 18.83 15.76 8.20
C ILE A 66 17.37 15.97 8.62
N VAL A 67 16.53 16.55 7.74
CA VAL A 67 15.08 16.61 7.94
C VAL A 67 14.53 15.20 7.75
N ARG A 68 14.79 14.38 8.73
CA ARG A 68 14.40 12.98 8.79
C ARG A 68 12.88 12.90 8.75
N PHE A 69 12.31 12.39 7.67
CA PHE A 69 10.90 12.00 7.52
C PHE A 69 10.58 10.83 8.47
N ARG A 70 10.71 11.09 9.77
CA ARG A 70 10.79 10.03 10.80
C ARG A 70 9.51 9.23 10.99
N ASN A 71 8.35 9.64 10.52
CA ASN A 71 7.10 8.95 10.85
C ASN A 71 5.98 9.04 9.79
N ILE A 72 6.26 9.52 8.58
CA ILE A 72 5.19 9.81 7.63
C ILE A 72 5.03 8.73 6.56
N LEU A 73 6.09 7.98 6.29
CA LEU A 73 6.10 7.01 5.21
C LEU A 73 5.98 5.59 5.77
N ARG A 74 4.75 5.09 5.84
CA ARG A 74 4.46 3.68 6.17
C ARG A 74 4.73 2.76 4.99
N ASP A 75 4.64 3.30 3.75
CA ASP A 75 4.86 2.57 2.52
C ASP A 75 6.16 3.02 1.82
N THR A 76 6.91 2.06 1.30
CA THR A 76 8.13 2.31 0.50
C THR A 76 7.81 3.02 -0.81
N LEU A 77 6.61 2.83 -1.38
CA LEU A 77 6.15 3.53 -2.57
C LEU A 77 5.98 5.02 -2.32
N ASP A 78 5.51 5.44 -1.16
CA ASP A 78 5.37 6.86 -0.81
C ASP A 78 6.70 7.59 -0.90
N THR A 79 7.81 6.94 -0.46
CA THR A 79 9.17 7.49 -0.60
C THR A 79 9.53 7.70 -2.07
N THR A 80 9.14 6.77 -2.94
CA THR A 80 9.40 6.88 -4.38
C THR A 80 8.64 8.06 -4.99
N TYR A 81 7.38 8.27 -4.62
CA TYR A 81 6.61 9.44 -5.07
C TYR A 81 7.26 10.75 -4.64
N VAL A 82 7.74 10.84 -3.40
CA VAL A 82 8.46 12.02 -2.90
C VAL A 82 9.74 12.27 -3.70
N LEU A 83 10.54 11.23 -3.98
CA LEU A 83 11.74 11.35 -4.82
C LEU A 83 11.39 11.83 -6.24
N CYS A 84 10.35 11.33 -6.86
CA CYS A 84 9.91 11.75 -8.19
C CYS A 84 9.60 13.25 -8.24
N VAL A 85 8.83 13.77 -7.29
CA VAL A 85 8.48 15.19 -7.28
C VAL A 85 9.68 16.08 -6.98
N ILE A 86 10.65 15.63 -6.16
CA ILE A 86 11.90 16.35 -5.92
C ILE A 86 12.71 16.48 -7.23
N VAL A 87 12.88 15.37 -7.97
CA VAL A 87 13.63 15.37 -9.24
C VAL A 87 12.95 16.27 -10.28
N ILE A 88 11.62 16.24 -10.38
CA ILE A 88 10.85 17.12 -11.27
C ILE A 88 11.07 18.58 -10.88
N GLY A 89 11.02 18.89 -9.58
CA GLY A 89 11.30 20.23 -9.05
C GLY A 89 12.71 20.71 -9.38
N MET A 90 13.72 19.87 -9.23
CA MET A 90 15.11 20.17 -9.60
C MET A 90 15.25 20.47 -11.10
N ALA A 91 14.65 19.64 -11.96
CA ALA A 91 14.69 19.83 -13.42
C ALA A 91 14.00 21.13 -13.84
N ALA A 92 12.86 21.44 -13.27
CA ALA A 92 12.12 22.68 -13.53
C ALA A 92 12.88 23.91 -13.00
N GLY A 93 13.51 23.82 -11.83
CA GLY A 93 14.29 24.91 -11.20
C GLY A 93 15.57 25.21 -11.96
N THR A 94 16.20 24.22 -12.57
CA THR A 94 17.38 24.40 -13.44
C THR A 94 17.01 24.79 -14.88
N LEU A 95 15.76 25.14 -15.14
CA LEU A 95 15.22 25.56 -16.44
C LEU A 95 15.32 24.50 -17.55
N LYS A 96 15.50 23.24 -17.20
CA LYS A 96 15.52 22.09 -18.12
C LYS A 96 14.09 21.59 -18.36
N PHE A 97 13.27 22.42 -18.99
CA PHE A 97 11.81 22.15 -19.13
C PHE A 97 11.50 20.88 -19.89
N ALA A 98 12.22 20.59 -20.97
CA ALA A 98 12.04 19.36 -21.73
C ALA A 98 12.30 18.11 -20.87
N THR A 99 13.34 18.13 -20.04
CA THR A 99 13.67 17.03 -19.12
C THR A 99 12.63 16.88 -18.03
N ALA A 100 12.12 17.98 -17.48
CA ALA A 100 11.08 17.97 -16.45
C ALA A 100 9.77 17.36 -17.00
N ILE A 101 9.35 17.78 -18.20
CA ILE A 101 8.12 17.26 -18.83
C ILE A 101 8.29 15.78 -19.21
N ALA A 102 9.38 15.44 -19.92
CA ALA A 102 9.63 14.07 -20.34
C ALA A 102 9.76 13.12 -19.12
N GLY A 103 10.47 13.53 -18.09
CA GLY A 103 10.61 12.77 -16.84
C GLY A 103 9.27 12.58 -16.11
N CYS A 104 8.47 13.63 -15.99
CA CYS A 104 7.15 13.57 -15.38
C CYS A 104 6.23 12.58 -16.12
N LEU A 105 6.17 12.65 -17.44
CA LEU A 105 5.35 11.77 -18.26
C LEU A 105 5.84 10.31 -18.18
N LEU A 106 7.14 10.09 -18.30
CA LEU A 106 7.72 8.73 -18.25
C LEU A 106 7.48 8.08 -16.89
N ILE A 107 7.75 8.79 -15.80
CA ILE A 107 7.54 8.28 -14.44
C ILE A 107 6.05 7.98 -14.22
N SER A 108 5.16 8.89 -14.60
CA SER A 108 3.72 8.68 -14.50
C SER A 108 3.27 7.45 -15.28
N ALA A 109 3.78 7.26 -16.51
CA ALA A 109 3.47 6.08 -17.33
C ALA A 109 3.96 4.78 -16.68
N ILE A 110 5.16 4.77 -16.10
CA ILE A 110 5.70 3.60 -15.38
C ILE A 110 4.85 3.26 -14.16
N LEU A 111 4.47 4.25 -13.34
CA LEU A 111 3.66 4.04 -12.16
C LEU A 111 2.28 3.47 -12.50
N VAL A 112 1.62 4.03 -13.51
CA VAL A 112 0.32 3.53 -14.01
C VAL A 112 0.47 2.13 -14.59
N TYR A 113 1.54 1.86 -15.34
CA TYR A 113 1.82 0.52 -15.89
C TYR A 113 1.99 -0.52 -14.78
N LEU A 114 2.77 -0.23 -13.73
CA LEU A 114 2.96 -1.12 -12.59
C LEU A 114 1.66 -1.40 -11.84
N TRP A 115 0.83 -0.37 -11.68
CA TRP A 115 -0.51 -0.53 -11.09
C TRP A 115 -1.41 -1.40 -11.95
N TYR A 116 -1.46 -1.14 -13.26
CA TYR A 116 -2.32 -1.89 -14.20
C TYR A 116 -1.92 -3.37 -14.30
N THR A 117 -0.62 -3.67 -14.31
CA THR A 117 -0.12 -5.05 -14.38
C THR A 117 -0.15 -5.76 -13.03
N SER A 118 -0.47 -5.05 -11.93
CA SER A 118 -0.40 -5.59 -10.57
C SER A 118 0.92 -6.34 -10.31
N PHE A 119 2.02 -5.83 -10.90
CA PHE A 119 3.32 -6.48 -10.85
C PHE A 119 3.83 -6.56 -9.40
N GLY A 120 4.14 -7.78 -8.94
CA GLY A 120 4.62 -8.00 -7.57
C GLY A 120 3.51 -8.33 -6.56
N THR A 121 2.24 -8.29 -6.93
CA THR A 121 1.17 -8.84 -6.09
C THR A 121 1.23 -10.35 -6.11
N ARG A 122 1.98 -10.92 -5.19
CA ARG A 122 1.84 -12.34 -4.87
C ARG A 122 0.43 -12.55 -4.31
N HIS A 123 -0.24 -13.61 -4.72
CA HIS A 123 -1.57 -14.03 -4.30
C HIS A 123 -1.80 -13.69 -2.83
N ARG A 124 -2.40 -12.53 -2.57
CA ARG A 124 -2.80 -12.14 -1.22
C ARG A 124 -3.97 -13.03 -0.85
N TYR A 125 -3.94 -13.52 0.38
CA TYR A 125 -5.11 -14.15 0.94
C TYR A 125 -6.19 -13.08 1.07
N ASP A 126 -7.37 -13.35 0.51
CA ASP A 126 -8.45 -12.36 0.44
C ASP A 126 -9.21 -12.27 1.76
N THR A 127 -9.10 -13.31 2.59
CA THR A 127 -9.95 -13.46 3.77
C THR A 127 -9.20 -14.14 4.91
N ILE A 128 -9.42 -13.64 6.11
CA ILE A 128 -8.96 -14.25 7.36
C ILE A 128 -10.19 -14.73 8.10
N ILE A 129 -10.21 -16.01 8.46
CA ILE A 129 -11.27 -16.60 9.28
C ILE A 129 -10.68 -17.03 10.61
N ASN A 130 -11.29 -16.54 11.68
CA ASN A 130 -11.00 -17.00 13.03
C ASN A 130 -12.20 -17.80 13.51
N LEU A 131 -11.94 -18.99 14.06
CA LEU A 131 -12.95 -19.88 14.61
C LEU A 131 -12.42 -20.59 15.85
N HIS A 132 -13.34 -20.95 16.72
CA HIS A 132 -13.04 -21.80 17.87
C HIS A 132 -13.46 -23.24 17.55
N TRP A 133 -12.53 -24.18 17.72
CA TRP A 133 -12.71 -25.61 17.48
C TRP A 133 -12.74 -26.36 18.81
N SER A 134 -13.90 -26.94 19.20
CA SER A 134 -14.10 -27.62 20.48
C SER A 134 -13.88 -29.13 20.45
N ARG A 135 -13.57 -29.69 19.24
CA ARG A 135 -13.32 -31.14 19.05
C ARG A 135 -11.83 -31.44 19.00
N PRO A 136 -11.41 -32.73 19.14
CA PRO A 136 -10.02 -33.10 18.94
C PRO A 136 -9.47 -32.66 17.57
N LEU A 137 -8.20 -32.30 17.51
CA LEU A 137 -7.55 -31.85 16.27
C LEU A 137 -7.47 -32.96 15.20
N ALA A 138 -7.69 -34.22 15.58
CA ALA A 138 -7.78 -35.35 14.65
C ALA A 138 -9.02 -35.23 13.75
N ASP A 139 -10.09 -34.56 14.18
CA ASP A 139 -11.36 -34.44 13.47
C ASP A 139 -11.42 -33.21 12.52
N LEU A 140 -10.29 -32.59 12.26
CA LEU A 140 -10.21 -31.42 11.35
C LEU A 140 -10.46 -31.77 9.86
N ALA A 141 -10.70 -33.03 9.53
CA ALA A 141 -10.93 -33.45 8.15
C ALA A 141 -12.17 -32.78 7.55
N ASP A 142 -13.25 -32.67 8.31
CA ASP A 142 -14.50 -32.05 7.87
C ASP A 142 -14.31 -30.55 7.61
N LEU A 143 -13.64 -29.87 8.54
CA LEU A 143 -13.30 -28.46 8.40
C LEU A 143 -12.41 -28.21 7.16
N ARG A 144 -11.38 -29.02 6.98
CA ARG A 144 -10.51 -28.90 5.79
C ARG A 144 -11.26 -29.18 4.50
N GLY A 145 -12.15 -30.18 4.49
CA GLY A 145 -12.98 -30.49 3.34
C GLY A 145 -13.89 -29.34 2.93
N LEU A 146 -14.50 -28.67 3.93
CA LEU A 146 -15.35 -27.52 3.73
C LEU A 146 -14.55 -26.32 3.19
N LEU A 147 -13.41 -26.01 3.82
CA LEU A 147 -12.53 -24.95 3.36
C LEU A 147 -12.05 -25.21 1.91
N HIS A 148 -11.72 -26.44 1.56
CA HIS A 148 -11.24 -26.79 0.21
C HIS A 148 -12.29 -26.62 -0.89
N ARG A 149 -13.58 -26.71 -0.56
CA ARG A 149 -14.69 -26.45 -1.50
C ARG A 149 -14.78 -24.97 -1.89
N HIS A 150 -14.65 -24.07 -0.93
CA HIS A 150 -14.84 -22.64 -1.12
C HIS A 150 -13.55 -21.89 -1.46
N THR A 151 -12.37 -22.49 -1.18
CA THR A 151 -11.09 -21.80 -1.33
C THR A 151 -10.20 -22.46 -2.38
N ARG A 152 -9.33 -21.66 -3.02
CA ARG A 152 -8.21 -22.15 -3.86
C ARG A 152 -7.03 -22.55 -2.99
N LYS A 153 -6.85 -21.83 -1.86
CA LYS A 153 -5.77 -22.07 -0.91
C LYS A 153 -6.23 -21.69 0.48
N ALA A 154 -5.97 -22.58 1.44
CA ALA A 154 -6.21 -22.34 2.85
C ALA A 154 -4.93 -22.64 3.63
N ILE A 155 -4.46 -21.71 4.45
CA ILE A 155 -3.30 -21.90 5.33
C ILE A 155 -3.73 -21.59 6.74
N CYS A 156 -3.43 -22.50 7.67
CA CYS A 156 -3.55 -22.23 9.09
C CYS A 156 -2.44 -21.23 9.49
N ALA A 157 -2.84 -20.02 9.85
CA ALA A 157 -1.93 -18.95 10.22
C ALA A 157 -1.57 -19.00 11.71
N SER A 158 -2.51 -19.39 12.55
CA SER A 158 -2.31 -19.50 14.00
C SER A 158 -3.19 -20.59 14.58
N GLN A 159 -2.63 -21.29 15.55
CA GLN A 159 -3.32 -22.27 16.37
C GLN A 159 -2.98 -21.95 17.82
N ARG A 160 -3.98 -21.61 18.63
CA ARG A 160 -3.80 -21.26 20.04
C ARG A 160 -4.68 -22.14 20.91
N SER A 161 -4.07 -22.90 21.79
CA SER A 161 -4.76 -23.62 22.87
C SER A 161 -4.54 -22.85 24.16
N HIS A 162 -5.60 -22.57 24.90
CA HIS A 162 -5.50 -21.91 26.20
C HIS A 162 -5.68 -22.93 27.33
N GLU A 163 -4.79 -22.91 28.30
CA GLU A 163 -4.96 -23.70 29.53
C GLU A 163 -6.23 -23.26 30.28
N GLY A 164 -7.16 -24.18 30.48
CA GLY A 164 -8.43 -23.93 31.17
C GLY A 164 -9.65 -23.72 30.25
N TYR A 165 -9.49 -23.73 28.93
CA TYR A 165 -10.58 -23.71 27.97
C TYR A 165 -10.57 -24.99 27.11
N GLU A 166 -11.72 -25.70 27.04
CA GLU A 166 -11.86 -26.84 26.13
C GLU A 166 -11.92 -26.32 24.68
N GLY A 167 -10.90 -26.68 23.88
CA GLY A 167 -10.86 -26.35 22.44
C GLY A 167 -9.62 -25.58 22.03
N THR A 168 -9.57 -25.26 20.74
CA THR A 168 -8.44 -24.58 20.10
C THR A 168 -8.94 -23.45 19.21
N ASP A 169 -8.39 -22.27 19.35
CA ASP A 169 -8.64 -21.16 18.46
C ASP A 169 -7.78 -21.29 17.21
N LEU A 170 -8.42 -21.35 16.06
CA LEU A 170 -7.79 -21.51 14.75
C LEU A 170 -7.99 -20.25 13.93
N SER A 171 -6.92 -19.76 13.34
CA SER A 171 -6.92 -18.68 12.37
C SER A 171 -6.48 -19.20 11.02
N TYR A 172 -7.32 -19.08 10.01
CA TYR A 172 -7.03 -19.46 8.64
C TYR A 172 -6.94 -18.24 7.75
N ARG A 173 -5.89 -18.19 6.92
CA ARG A 173 -5.80 -17.27 5.79
C ARG A 173 -6.24 -18.00 4.53
N LEU A 174 -7.25 -17.45 3.88
CA LEU A 174 -7.93 -18.08 2.75
C LEU A 174 -7.75 -17.23 1.49
N LEU A 175 -7.56 -17.93 0.37
CA LEU A 175 -7.75 -17.37 -0.96
C LEU A 175 -9.06 -17.95 -1.49
N MET A 176 -10.11 -17.15 -1.50
CA MET A 176 -11.43 -17.57 -1.94
C MET A 176 -11.43 -17.90 -3.44
N ARG A 177 -12.28 -18.85 -3.87
CA ARG A 177 -12.54 -19.08 -5.29
C ARG A 177 -13.44 -17.99 -5.87
N ASP A 178 -14.37 -17.53 -5.05
CA ASP A 178 -15.32 -16.46 -5.33
C ASP A 178 -15.43 -15.58 -4.07
N PRO A 179 -14.88 -14.34 -4.12
CA PRO A 179 -14.89 -13.43 -2.97
C PRO A 179 -16.29 -13.05 -2.47
N ASP A 180 -17.30 -13.13 -3.34
CA ASP A 180 -18.69 -12.75 -3.01
C ASP A 180 -19.42 -13.85 -2.20
N ARG A 181 -18.86 -15.06 -2.14
CA ARG A 181 -19.41 -16.19 -1.38
C ARG A 181 -18.83 -16.37 0.01
N LEU A 182 -18.30 -15.31 0.60
CA LEU A 182 -17.79 -15.37 1.98
C LEU A 182 -18.89 -15.71 2.99
N GLU A 183 -20.06 -15.10 2.83
CA GLU A 183 -21.22 -15.33 3.73
C GLU A 183 -21.71 -16.79 3.68
N ASP A 184 -21.69 -17.43 2.50
CA ASP A 184 -22.05 -18.84 2.34
C ASP A 184 -21.07 -19.73 3.13
N LEU A 185 -19.78 -19.45 3.01
CA LEU A 185 -18.73 -20.16 3.77
C LEU A 185 -18.91 -19.98 5.27
N LEU A 186 -19.19 -18.77 5.73
CA LEU A 186 -19.40 -18.49 7.16
C LEU A 186 -20.66 -19.21 7.68
N ALA A 187 -21.73 -19.27 6.88
CA ALA A 187 -22.96 -19.98 7.23
C ALA A 187 -22.72 -21.50 7.36
N GLU A 188 -22.01 -22.10 6.40
CA GLU A 188 -21.65 -23.52 6.45
C GLU A 188 -20.72 -23.84 7.64
N LEU A 189 -19.74 -22.96 7.94
CA LEU A 189 -18.86 -23.11 9.09
C LEU A 189 -19.61 -23.05 10.42
N ARG A 190 -20.59 -22.17 10.56
CA ARG A 190 -21.45 -22.08 11.76
C ARG A 190 -22.32 -23.32 11.95
N GLY A 191 -22.67 -24.03 10.85
CA GLY A 191 -23.40 -25.28 10.89
C GLY A 191 -22.56 -26.50 11.22
N LEU A 192 -21.24 -26.40 11.23
CA LEU A 192 -20.35 -27.52 11.48
C LEU A 192 -20.28 -27.86 12.99
N GLN A 193 -20.48 -29.12 13.34
CA GLN A 193 -20.40 -29.55 14.74
C GLN A 193 -18.97 -29.34 15.29
N GLY A 194 -18.88 -28.65 16.43
CA GLY A 194 -17.60 -28.35 17.10
C GLY A 194 -17.00 -27.02 16.70
N VAL A 195 -17.61 -26.27 15.78
CA VAL A 195 -17.22 -24.91 15.44
C VAL A 195 -18.05 -23.91 16.19
N SER A 196 -17.40 -22.94 16.79
CA SER A 196 -18.03 -21.79 17.45
C SER A 196 -17.23 -20.51 17.21
N ARG A 197 -17.84 -19.36 17.48
CA ARG A 197 -17.21 -18.03 17.34
C ARG A 197 -16.54 -17.78 15.99
N VAL A 198 -17.27 -18.10 14.91
CA VAL A 198 -16.77 -17.86 13.54
C VAL A 198 -16.83 -16.38 13.22
N THR A 199 -15.67 -15.80 12.92
CA THR A 199 -15.53 -14.42 12.42
C THR A 199 -14.73 -14.45 11.13
N GLY A 200 -15.19 -13.71 10.12
CA GLY A 200 -14.50 -13.52 8.85
C GLY A 200 -14.16 -12.04 8.65
N LEU A 201 -12.92 -11.75 8.33
CA LEU A 201 -12.43 -10.41 8.00
C LEU A 201 -11.82 -10.45 6.60
N LYS A 202 -12.10 -9.44 5.77
CA LYS A 202 -11.36 -9.26 4.53
C LYS A 202 -9.93 -8.83 4.86
N ALA A 203 -8.94 -9.41 4.19
CA ALA A 203 -7.52 -9.19 4.49
C ALA A 203 -7.06 -7.73 4.30
N GLU A 204 -7.84 -6.90 3.59
CA GLU A 204 -7.61 -5.47 3.44
C GLU A 204 -7.83 -4.67 4.75
N GLU A 205 -8.66 -5.18 5.65
CA GLU A 205 -8.96 -4.50 6.93
C GLU A 205 -7.89 -4.75 8.01
N GLU A 206 -7.07 -5.82 7.87
CA GLU A 206 -6.03 -6.15 8.87
C GLU A 206 -4.75 -5.31 8.73
N SER A 207 -4.54 -4.66 7.60
CA SER A 207 -3.35 -3.82 7.40
C SER A 207 -3.42 -2.46 8.10
N GLU A 208 -4.52 -2.13 8.77
CA GLU A 208 -4.76 -0.84 9.43
C GLU A 208 -4.81 -0.91 10.98
N ILE A 209 -4.56 -2.07 11.59
CA ILE A 209 -4.45 -2.22 13.06
C ILE A 209 -2.94 -2.38 13.41
#